data_0371d374a7a86d722f71fa7d83c19978
#
_entry.id   0371d374a7a86d722f71fa7d83c19978
#
_cell.length_a   1.000
_cell.length_b   1.000
_cell.length_c   1.000
_cell.angle_alpha   90.00
_cell.angle_beta   90.00
_cell.angle_gamma   90.00
#
_symmetry.space_group_name_H-M   'P 1'
#
loop_
_entity.id
_entity.type
_entity.pdbx_description
1 polymer ?
#
loop_
_entity_poly.entity_id
_entity_poly.type
_entity_poly.pdbx_seq_one_letter_code
_entity_poly.pdbx_strand_id
1 'polypeptide(L)'
;AFNFFYGAGITINSLTLVGMALAIGMLLDNSVVVLENIYRISSTGNTPERSVTQGTREVWRSILAATLTTVTVFLPFVFSDNFLIKLMGHHIGVSIISTLLISLAVALLFIPMATYTVLRKPDRGTVFYEKVSVTQRPVQIYLVLLKTCMRNPGVTVFGAVILLFLCFCLLYTS
;
A
#
# COMPACT_ATOMS: atom_id res chain seq x y z
N ALA A 1 3.09 -11.15 -12.04
CA ALA A 1 2.26 -12.18 -11.41
C ALA A 1 1.88 -13.30 -12.40
N PHE A 2 1.29 -12.98 -13.58
CA PHE A 2 0.82 -14.00 -14.55
C PHE A 2 1.92 -14.98 -15.01
N ASN A 3 3.11 -14.48 -15.34
CA ASN A 3 4.25 -15.35 -15.72
C ASN A 3 4.69 -16.27 -14.59
N PHE A 4 4.58 -15.81 -13.35
CA PHE A 4 4.87 -16.62 -12.17
C PHE A 4 3.83 -17.73 -11.98
N PHE A 5 2.53 -17.43 -12.15
CA PHE A 5 1.46 -18.43 -12.06
C PHE A 5 1.59 -19.51 -13.12
N TYR A 6 1.93 -19.11 -14.36
CA TYR A 6 2.19 -20.07 -15.43
C TYR A 6 3.37 -21.00 -15.10
N GLY A 7 4.48 -20.43 -14.60
CA GLY A 7 5.66 -21.21 -14.19
C GLY A 7 5.44 -22.12 -12.97
N ALA A 8 4.54 -21.72 -12.06
CA ALA A 8 4.17 -22.49 -10.88
C ALA A 8 3.02 -23.49 -11.12
N GLY A 9 2.51 -23.60 -12.34
CA GLY A 9 1.40 -24.49 -12.68
C GLY A 9 0.07 -24.13 -12.03
N ILE A 10 -0.10 -22.88 -11.58
CA ILE A 10 -1.32 -22.39 -10.92
C ILE A 10 -2.34 -22.03 -11.98
N THR A 11 -3.50 -22.70 -11.95
CA THR A 11 -4.61 -22.40 -12.88
C THR A 11 -5.25 -21.06 -12.54
N ILE A 12 -5.50 -20.26 -13.58
CA ILE A 12 -6.23 -19.00 -13.45
C ILE A 12 -7.72 -19.35 -13.31
N ASN A 13 -8.23 -19.22 -12.10
CA ASN A 13 -9.63 -19.40 -11.78
C ASN A 13 -10.16 -18.17 -11.00
N SER A 14 -11.46 -18.14 -10.71
CA SER A 14 -12.07 -17.02 -9.97
C SER A 14 -11.40 -16.75 -8.63
N LEU A 15 -10.93 -17.79 -7.93
CA LEU A 15 -10.25 -17.63 -6.62
C LEU A 15 -8.87 -16.97 -6.76
N THR A 16 -8.09 -17.34 -7.77
CA THR A 16 -6.79 -16.70 -8.05
C THR A 16 -6.96 -15.24 -8.48
N LEU A 17 -8.03 -14.94 -9.25
CA LEU A 17 -8.36 -13.57 -9.64
C LEU A 17 -8.75 -12.71 -8.42
N VAL A 18 -9.54 -13.23 -7.49
CA VAL A 18 -9.86 -12.54 -6.22
C VAL A 18 -8.58 -12.29 -5.40
N GLY A 19 -7.71 -13.30 -5.28
CA GLY A 19 -6.42 -13.15 -4.60
C GLY A 19 -5.55 -12.06 -5.23
N MET A 20 -5.49 -11.99 -6.56
CA MET A 20 -4.77 -10.93 -7.26
C MET A 20 -5.39 -9.55 -7.07
N ALA A 21 -6.71 -9.44 -7.10
CA ALA A 21 -7.41 -8.17 -6.89
C ALA A 21 -7.12 -7.59 -5.49
N LEU A 22 -7.17 -8.44 -4.46
CA LEU A 22 -6.80 -8.06 -3.09
C LEU A 22 -5.32 -7.63 -3.02
N ALA A 23 -4.43 -8.39 -3.65
CA ALA A 23 -3.01 -8.09 -3.63
C ALA A 23 -2.66 -6.80 -4.37
N ILE A 24 -3.37 -6.43 -5.45
CA ILE A 24 -3.18 -5.16 -6.17
C ILE A 24 -3.49 -3.97 -5.24
N GLY A 25 -4.56 -4.05 -4.43
CA GLY A 25 -4.86 -3.02 -3.45
C GLY A 25 -3.70 -2.79 -2.47
N MET A 26 -3.15 -3.86 -1.92
CA MET A 26 -2.01 -3.79 -0.99
C MET A 26 -0.69 -3.38 -1.68
N LEU A 27 -0.56 -3.66 -2.98
CA LEU A 27 0.64 -3.31 -3.77
C LEU A 27 0.82 -1.81 -3.91
N LEU A 28 -0.27 -1.09 -4.16
CA LEU A 28 -0.22 0.36 -4.34
C LEU A 28 0.28 1.06 -3.08
N ASP A 29 -0.11 0.63 -1.91
CA ASP A 29 0.28 1.24 -0.63
C ASP A 29 1.79 1.26 -0.45
N ASN A 30 2.48 0.14 -0.67
CA ASN A 30 3.94 0.05 -0.54
C ASN A 30 4.66 0.98 -1.51
N SER A 31 4.20 1.04 -2.75
CA SER A 31 4.81 1.87 -3.81
C SER A 31 4.62 3.36 -3.56
N VAL A 32 3.42 3.75 -3.10
CA VAL A 32 3.10 5.14 -2.76
C VAL A 32 3.93 5.62 -1.59
N VAL A 33 4.07 4.82 -0.53
CA VAL A 33 4.88 5.19 0.66
C VAL A 33 6.34 5.44 0.29
N VAL A 34 6.95 4.59 -0.54
CA VAL A 34 8.34 4.80 -1.02
C VAL A 34 8.45 6.08 -1.83
N LEU A 35 7.55 6.26 -2.78
CA LEU A 35 7.55 7.41 -3.69
C LEU A 35 7.36 8.73 -2.91
N GLU A 36 6.39 8.79 -2.01
CA GLU A 36 6.10 9.96 -1.20
C GLU A 36 7.29 10.35 -0.32
N ASN A 37 7.94 9.37 0.33
CA ASN A 37 9.10 9.64 1.16
C ASN A 37 10.30 10.15 0.36
N ILE A 38 10.55 9.60 -0.84
CA ILE A 38 11.60 10.10 -1.74
C ILE A 38 11.30 11.56 -2.14
N TYR A 39 10.05 11.87 -2.50
CA TYR A 39 9.66 13.23 -2.85
C TYR A 39 9.77 14.17 -1.66
N ARG A 40 9.37 13.76 -0.47
CA ARG A 40 9.52 14.55 0.75
C ARG A 40 10.97 14.97 0.99
N ILE A 41 11.92 14.06 0.83
CA ILE A 41 13.35 14.35 0.99
C ILE A 41 13.87 15.19 -0.17
N SER A 42 13.41 14.95 -1.40
CA SER A 42 13.77 15.75 -2.55
C SER A 42 13.32 17.21 -2.42
N SER A 43 12.15 17.45 -1.80
CA SER A 43 11.64 18.82 -1.56
C SER A 43 12.47 19.64 -0.58
N THR A 44 13.36 19.02 0.20
CA THR A 44 14.29 19.72 1.09
C THR A 44 15.58 20.20 0.40
N GLY A 45 15.66 20.14 -0.95
CA GLY A 45 16.79 20.64 -1.73
C GLY A 45 17.98 19.68 -1.83
N ASN A 46 17.78 18.41 -1.50
CA ASN A 46 18.82 17.38 -1.64
C ASN A 46 19.03 16.98 -3.10
N THR A 47 20.22 16.45 -3.39
CA THR A 47 20.51 15.88 -4.73
C THR A 47 19.60 14.69 -5.01
N PRO A 48 19.26 14.41 -6.28
CA PRO A 48 18.39 13.29 -6.65
C PRO A 48 18.86 11.95 -6.08
N GLU A 49 20.15 11.67 -6.13
CA GLU A 49 20.75 10.45 -5.62
C GLU A 49 20.57 10.30 -4.11
N ARG A 50 20.84 11.37 -3.36
CA ARG A 50 20.67 11.38 -1.90
C ARG A 50 19.21 11.23 -1.51
N SER A 51 18.31 11.90 -2.22
CA SER A 51 16.86 11.84 -1.98
C SER A 51 16.31 10.43 -2.14
N VAL A 52 16.73 9.75 -3.22
CA VAL A 52 16.30 8.36 -3.48
C VAL A 52 16.88 7.38 -2.46
N THR A 53 18.19 7.47 -2.20
CA THR A 53 18.87 6.54 -1.28
C THR A 53 18.35 6.70 0.15
N GLN A 54 18.27 7.94 0.64
CA GLN A 54 17.79 8.22 1.99
C GLN A 54 16.29 7.94 2.11
N GLY A 55 15.48 8.35 1.13
CA GLY A 55 14.03 8.14 1.13
C GLY A 55 13.65 6.67 1.19
N THR A 56 14.31 5.84 0.41
CA THR A 56 14.09 4.40 0.45
C THR A 56 14.58 3.79 1.77
N ARG A 57 15.75 4.23 2.26
CA ARG A 57 16.34 3.73 3.50
C ARG A 57 15.51 4.03 4.75
N GLU A 58 14.75 5.09 4.78
CA GLU A 58 13.88 5.42 5.91
C GLU A 58 12.67 4.48 6.03
N VAL A 59 12.11 4.05 4.90
CA VAL A 59 10.82 3.32 4.87
C VAL A 59 10.94 1.82 4.64
N TRP A 60 12.08 1.30 4.14
CA TRP A 60 12.20 -0.11 3.74
C TRP A 60 11.88 -1.10 4.87
N ARG A 61 12.31 -0.79 6.11
CA ARG A 61 12.05 -1.67 7.26
C ARG A 61 10.56 -1.76 7.59
N SER A 62 9.85 -0.63 7.54
CA SER A 62 8.41 -0.60 7.80
C SER A 62 7.62 -1.37 6.74
N ILE A 63 7.99 -1.19 5.47
CA ILE A 63 7.36 -1.88 4.35
C ILE A 63 7.62 -3.38 4.42
N LEU A 64 8.87 -3.78 4.71
CA LEU A 64 9.23 -5.19 4.89
C LEU A 64 8.44 -5.82 6.04
N ALA A 65 8.38 -5.16 7.19
CA ALA A 65 7.63 -5.65 8.36
C ALA A 65 6.13 -5.79 8.06
N ALA A 66 5.52 -4.80 7.43
CA ALA A 66 4.10 -4.85 7.03
C ALA A 66 3.83 -6.01 6.06
N THR A 67 4.66 -6.17 5.03
CA THR A 67 4.52 -7.27 4.06
C THR A 67 4.71 -8.63 4.71
N LEU A 68 5.72 -8.80 5.59
CA LEU A 68 5.93 -10.05 6.31
C LEU A 68 4.77 -10.39 7.24
N THR A 69 4.21 -9.40 7.94
CA THR A 69 3.02 -9.60 8.78
C THR A 69 1.85 -10.11 7.96
N THR A 70 1.59 -9.50 6.80
CA THR A 70 0.52 -9.96 5.91
C THR A 70 0.78 -11.37 5.38
N VAL A 71 2.01 -11.67 4.95
CA VAL A 71 2.40 -13.03 4.51
C VAL A 71 2.15 -14.04 5.61
N THR A 72 2.52 -13.73 6.86
CA THR A 72 2.34 -14.62 8.01
C THR A 72 0.86 -14.96 8.27
N VAL A 73 -0.04 -14.00 8.06
CA VAL A 73 -1.49 -14.22 8.18
C VAL A 73 -2.01 -15.20 7.13
N PHE A 74 -1.44 -15.21 5.93
CA PHE A 74 -1.86 -16.10 4.85
C PHE A 74 -1.14 -17.46 4.84
N LEU A 75 -0.04 -17.63 5.60
CA LEU A 75 0.67 -18.90 5.71
C LEU A 75 -0.22 -20.08 6.14
N PRO A 76 -1.10 -19.97 7.14
CA PRO A 76 -1.96 -21.07 7.54
C PRO A 76 -2.88 -21.59 6.43
N PHE A 77 -3.29 -20.72 5.48
CA PHE A 77 -4.11 -21.12 4.34
C PHE A 77 -3.35 -22.00 3.34
N VAL A 78 -2.03 -21.82 3.25
CA VAL A 78 -1.16 -22.61 2.37
C VAL A 78 -0.84 -23.99 2.99
N PHE A 79 -0.65 -24.04 4.31
CA PHE A 79 -0.21 -25.24 5.02
C PHE A 79 -1.34 -26.01 5.72
N SER A 80 -2.60 -25.60 5.57
CA SER A 80 -3.73 -26.27 6.22
C SER A 80 -3.99 -27.65 5.64
N ASP A 81 -4.18 -28.65 6.51
CA ASP A 81 -4.57 -30.02 6.16
C ASP A 81 -6.08 -30.22 6.00
N ASN A 82 -6.88 -29.24 6.40
CA ASN A 82 -8.33 -29.27 6.24
C ASN A 82 -8.72 -29.23 4.76
N PHE A 83 -9.47 -30.21 4.29
CA PHE A 83 -9.84 -30.39 2.87
C PHE A 83 -10.47 -29.13 2.24
N LEU A 84 -11.42 -28.49 2.94
CA LEU A 84 -12.08 -27.28 2.43
C LEU A 84 -11.12 -26.07 2.35
N ILE A 85 -10.29 -25.89 3.39
CA ILE A 85 -9.30 -24.82 3.41
C ILE A 85 -8.21 -25.09 2.37
N LYS A 86 -7.78 -26.33 2.21
CA LYS A 86 -6.79 -26.73 1.22
C LYS A 86 -7.29 -26.50 -0.21
N LEU A 87 -8.57 -26.79 -0.50
CA LEU A 87 -9.12 -26.65 -1.82
C LEU A 87 -9.23 -25.18 -2.28
N MET A 88 -9.71 -24.31 -1.40
CA MET A 88 -9.95 -22.90 -1.73
C MET A 88 -8.83 -21.97 -1.24
N GLY A 89 -8.38 -22.19 0.00
CA GLY A 89 -7.41 -21.32 0.68
C GLY A 89 -6.01 -21.42 0.09
N HIS A 90 -5.60 -22.58 -0.38
CA HIS A 90 -4.27 -22.76 -0.99
C HIS A 90 -4.09 -21.87 -2.22
N HIS A 91 -5.04 -21.87 -3.16
CA HIS A 91 -4.97 -21.06 -4.36
C HIS A 91 -4.98 -19.56 -4.06
N ILE A 92 -5.83 -19.13 -3.11
CA ILE A 92 -5.90 -17.72 -2.67
C ILE A 92 -4.62 -17.34 -1.94
N GLY A 93 -4.17 -18.14 -0.98
CA GLY A 93 -2.99 -17.88 -0.16
C GLY A 93 -1.71 -17.77 -0.98
N VAL A 94 -1.45 -18.73 -1.86
CA VAL A 94 -0.28 -18.69 -2.76
C VAL A 94 -0.34 -17.50 -3.70
N SER A 95 -1.51 -17.17 -4.23
CA SER A 95 -1.73 -16.03 -5.12
C SER A 95 -1.40 -14.71 -4.43
N ILE A 96 -1.88 -14.52 -3.21
CA ILE A 96 -1.63 -13.31 -2.41
C ILE A 96 -0.15 -13.22 -2.03
N ILE A 97 0.43 -14.26 -1.47
CA ILE A 97 1.82 -14.28 -1.00
C ILE A 97 2.77 -14.00 -2.16
N SER A 98 2.62 -14.67 -3.30
CA SER A 98 3.50 -14.45 -4.47
C SER A 98 3.38 -13.04 -5.03
N THR A 99 2.16 -12.49 -5.10
CA THR A 99 1.96 -11.13 -5.59
C THR A 99 2.53 -10.10 -4.62
N LEU A 100 2.39 -10.29 -3.31
CA LEU A 100 2.98 -9.41 -2.29
C LEU A 100 4.50 -9.42 -2.33
N LEU A 101 5.15 -10.57 -2.50
CA LEU A 101 6.61 -10.65 -2.60
C LEU A 101 7.14 -9.97 -3.86
N ILE A 102 6.47 -10.15 -5.00
CA ILE A 102 6.81 -9.44 -6.24
C ILE A 102 6.62 -7.93 -6.05
N SER A 103 5.52 -7.51 -5.43
CA SER A 103 5.24 -6.12 -5.10
C SER A 103 6.31 -5.48 -4.25
N LEU A 104 6.76 -6.18 -3.20
CA LEU A 104 7.84 -5.73 -2.33
C LEU A 104 9.12 -5.49 -3.13
N ALA A 105 9.48 -6.42 -4.01
CA ALA A 105 10.65 -6.27 -4.86
C ALA A 105 10.52 -5.07 -5.80
N VAL A 106 9.37 -4.87 -6.42
CA VAL A 106 9.10 -3.71 -7.28
C VAL A 106 9.17 -2.40 -6.48
N ALA A 107 8.55 -2.34 -5.31
CA ALA A 107 8.54 -1.14 -4.47
C ALA A 107 9.95 -0.74 -3.98
N LEU A 108 10.81 -1.69 -3.66
CA LEU A 108 12.14 -1.42 -3.12
C LEU A 108 13.24 -1.30 -4.18
N LEU A 109 13.07 -1.87 -5.37
CA LEU A 109 14.07 -1.85 -6.43
C LEU A 109 13.66 -0.97 -7.61
N PHE A 110 12.47 -1.22 -8.16
CA PHE A 110 12.03 -0.54 -9.39
C PHE A 110 11.60 0.90 -9.13
N ILE A 111 10.83 1.17 -8.07
CA ILE A 111 10.33 2.52 -7.76
C ILE A 111 11.48 3.50 -7.49
N PRO A 112 12.49 3.21 -6.65
CA PRO A 112 13.61 4.10 -6.42
C PRO A 112 14.41 4.38 -7.71
N MET A 113 14.63 3.36 -8.54
CA MET A 113 15.34 3.51 -9.82
C MET A 113 14.58 4.39 -10.81
N ALA A 114 13.27 4.15 -10.94
CA ALA A 114 12.41 4.95 -11.81
C ALA A 114 12.36 6.41 -11.34
N THR A 115 12.21 6.64 -10.04
CA THR A 115 12.17 7.97 -9.44
C THR A 115 13.50 8.71 -9.62
N TYR A 116 14.64 8.02 -9.46
CA TYR A 116 15.94 8.59 -9.75
C TYR A 116 16.05 9.09 -11.19
N THR A 117 15.60 8.28 -12.15
CA THR A 117 15.64 8.63 -13.58
C THR A 117 14.78 9.85 -13.90
N VAL A 118 13.64 9.98 -13.20
CA VAL A 118 12.74 11.14 -13.36
C VAL A 118 13.34 12.40 -12.73
N LEU A 119 13.87 12.31 -11.52
CA LEU A 119 14.46 13.43 -10.79
C LEU A 119 15.77 13.95 -11.42
N ARG A 120 16.50 13.12 -12.14
CA ARG A 120 17.74 13.51 -12.84
C ARG A 120 17.49 14.38 -14.05
N LYS A 121 16.27 14.41 -14.64
CA LYS A 121 15.94 15.26 -15.81
C LYS A 121 15.58 16.66 -15.33
N PRO A 122 16.38 17.71 -15.68
CA PRO A 122 16.20 19.06 -15.15
C PRO A 122 14.85 19.68 -15.52
N ASP A 123 14.22 19.23 -16.59
CA ASP A 123 12.99 19.83 -17.15
C ASP A 123 11.70 19.27 -16.50
N ARG A 124 11.78 18.16 -15.76
CA ARG A 124 10.63 17.52 -15.10
C ARG A 124 10.63 17.65 -13.58
N GLY A 125 11.76 17.98 -12.98
CA GLY A 125 11.86 18.16 -11.53
C GLY A 125 10.98 19.29 -11.00
N THR A 126 10.74 20.31 -11.79
CA THR A 126 9.89 21.46 -11.44
C THR A 126 8.40 21.17 -11.54
N VAL A 127 7.98 20.20 -12.38
CA VAL A 127 6.56 19.87 -12.60
C VAL A 127 5.98 19.07 -11.42
N PHE A 128 6.80 18.30 -10.69
CA PHE A 128 6.34 17.53 -9.52
C PHE A 128 6.27 18.34 -8.23
N TYR A 129 6.89 19.52 -8.21
CA TYR A 129 6.80 20.48 -7.09
C TYR A 129 5.63 21.46 -7.24
N GLU A 130 4.65 21.19 -8.08
CA GLU A 130 3.43 21.95 -8.03
C GLU A 130 2.85 21.78 -6.62
N LYS A 131 3.22 22.77 -5.81
CA LYS A 131 2.73 22.99 -4.47
C LYS A 131 1.23 22.82 -4.56
N VAL A 132 0.71 21.67 -4.09
CA VAL A 132 -0.74 21.45 -4.02
C VAL A 132 -1.29 22.70 -3.40
N SER A 133 -1.92 23.52 -4.25
CA SER A 133 -2.38 24.83 -3.83
C SER A 133 -3.36 24.60 -2.68
N VAL A 134 -2.98 24.97 -1.47
CA VAL A 134 -3.82 24.88 -0.25
C VAL A 134 -5.15 25.60 -0.45
N THR A 135 -5.25 26.37 -1.54
CA THR A 135 -6.42 27.11 -1.98
C THR A 135 -7.51 26.23 -2.61
N GLN A 136 -7.24 24.98 -2.96
CA GLN A 136 -8.27 24.08 -3.48
C GLN A 136 -9.31 23.75 -2.38
N ARG A 137 -10.59 23.97 -2.68
CA ARG A 137 -11.71 23.73 -1.75
C ARG A 137 -11.66 22.38 -1.03
N PRO A 138 -11.37 21.23 -1.69
CA PRO A 138 -11.32 19.95 -1.00
C PRO A 138 -10.19 19.89 0.04
N VAL A 139 -9.04 20.51 -0.22
CA VAL A 139 -7.91 20.56 0.73
C VAL A 139 -8.25 21.40 1.95
N GLN A 140 -8.96 22.52 1.77
CA GLN A 140 -9.41 23.37 2.88
C GLN A 140 -10.42 22.63 3.76
N ILE A 141 -11.39 21.92 3.17
CA ILE A 141 -12.36 21.11 3.92
C ILE A 141 -11.64 20.05 4.74
N TYR A 142 -10.69 19.33 4.13
CA TYR A 142 -9.87 18.34 4.82
C TYR A 142 -9.08 18.93 5.99
N LEU A 143 -8.41 20.08 5.79
CA LEU A 143 -7.63 20.75 6.85
C LEU A 143 -8.50 21.24 8.00
N VAL A 144 -9.68 21.77 7.70
CA VAL A 144 -10.65 22.19 8.73
C VAL A 144 -11.14 20.98 9.51
N LEU A 145 -11.51 19.90 8.83
CA LEU A 145 -11.94 18.65 9.46
C LEU A 145 -10.84 18.09 10.37
N LEU A 146 -9.62 17.98 9.84
CA LEU A 146 -8.45 17.49 10.59
C LEU A 146 -8.19 18.34 11.85
N LYS A 147 -8.19 19.68 11.70
CA LYS A 147 -7.98 20.60 12.83
C LYS A 147 -9.08 20.47 13.89
N THR A 148 -10.34 20.26 13.46
CA THR A 148 -11.46 20.06 14.38
C THR A 148 -11.33 18.74 15.13
N CYS A 149 -10.97 17.66 14.43
CA CYS A 149 -10.70 16.35 15.04
C CYS A 149 -9.56 16.41 16.07
N MET A 150 -8.47 17.09 15.74
CA MET A 150 -7.34 17.25 16.65
C MET A 150 -7.67 18.15 17.86
N ARG A 151 -8.53 19.13 17.70
CA ARG A 151 -8.96 20.02 18.78
C ARG A 151 -9.81 19.33 19.84
N ASN A 152 -10.63 18.35 19.42
CA ASN A 152 -11.56 17.62 20.26
C ASN A 152 -11.37 16.11 20.14
N PRO A 153 -10.28 15.52 20.66
CA PRO A 153 -9.96 14.11 20.46
C PRO A 153 -11.03 13.17 21.03
N GLY A 154 -11.67 13.53 22.15
CA GLY A 154 -12.74 12.74 22.75
C GLY A 154 -13.98 12.61 21.84
N VAL A 155 -14.40 13.70 21.21
CA VAL A 155 -15.53 13.70 20.28
C VAL A 155 -15.21 12.87 19.02
N THR A 156 -13.96 12.95 18.57
CA THR A 156 -13.52 12.18 17.38
C THR A 156 -13.52 10.69 17.66
N VAL A 157 -13.00 10.26 18.79
CA VAL A 157 -12.99 8.85 19.21
C VAL A 157 -14.43 8.34 19.39
N PHE A 158 -15.28 9.12 20.05
CA PHE A 158 -16.68 8.76 20.26
C PHE A 158 -17.45 8.65 18.93
N GLY A 159 -17.22 9.58 18.00
CA GLY A 159 -17.77 9.52 16.64
C GLY A 159 -17.31 8.29 15.86
N ALA A 160 -16.04 7.92 15.95
CA ALA A 160 -15.50 6.73 15.31
C ALA A 160 -16.12 5.44 15.89
N VAL A 161 -16.31 5.38 17.19
CA VAL A 161 -16.99 4.23 17.86
C VAL A 161 -18.44 4.11 17.43
N ILE A 162 -19.18 5.23 17.36
CA ILE A 162 -20.57 5.23 16.87
C ILE A 162 -20.64 4.75 15.42
N LEU A 163 -19.74 5.22 14.57
CA LEU A 163 -19.70 4.83 13.16
C LEU A 163 -19.39 3.33 13.01
N LEU A 164 -18.49 2.79 13.80
CA LEU A 164 -18.20 1.35 13.88
C LEU A 164 -19.43 0.56 14.33
N PHE A 165 -20.12 1.01 15.35
CA PHE A 165 -21.35 0.38 15.85
C PHE A 165 -22.47 0.40 14.81
N LEU A 166 -22.64 1.51 14.10
CA LEU A 166 -23.60 1.62 13.01
C LEU A 166 -23.27 0.66 11.86
N CYS A 167 -22.02 0.57 11.45
CA CYS A 167 -21.58 -0.40 10.44
C CYS A 167 -21.88 -1.85 10.86
N PHE A 168 -21.60 -2.19 12.13
CA PHE A 168 -21.90 -3.51 12.66
C PHE A 168 -23.41 -3.79 12.71
N CYS A 169 -24.20 -2.82 13.11
CA CYS A 169 -25.66 -2.92 13.16
C CYS A 169 -26.27 -3.10 11.75
N LEU A 170 -25.76 -2.37 10.75
CA LEU A 170 -26.18 -2.53 9.35
C LEU A 170 -25.83 -3.91 8.79
N LEU A 171 -24.65 -4.43 9.11
CA LEU A 171 -24.25 -5.79 8.72
C LEU A 171 -25.12 -6.87 9.36
N TYR A 172 -25.58 -6.64 10.59
CA TYR A 172 -26.43 -7.60 11.29
C TYR A 172 -27.90 -7.56 10.81
N THR A 173 -28.35 -6.42 10.26
CA THR A 173 -29.74 -6.24 9.79
C THR A 173 -29.91 -6.52 8.29
N SER A 174 -28.82 -6.74 7.54
CA SER A 174 -28.81 -7.13 6.12
C SER A 174 -28.68 -8.63 5.95
#